data_a2cc5d26b43fbe1bb6c53a027905735e
#
_entry.id   a2cc5d26b43fbe1bb6c53a027905735e
#
_cell.length_a   1.000
_cell.length_b   1.000
_cell.length_c   1.000
_cell.angle_alpha   90.00
_cell.angle_beta   90.00
_cell.angle_gamma   90.00
#
_symmetry.space_group_name_H-M   'P 1'
#
loop_
_entity.id
_entity.type
_entity.pdbx_description
1 polymer ?
#
loop_
_entity_poly.entity_id
_entity_poly.type
_entity_poly.pdbx_seq_one_letter_code
_entity_poly.pdbx_strand_id
1 'polypeptide(L)'
;MSDDQKPDTAPEKTDAAGKHASGAPWRNFYGRFKGKTLKASQERYLEEDLAKLSPGAVGWEENPDRNLLDLDALFGGKEVWLEVGFGGGEHLVHQAENNPQAGIIGAEPFINGVAMLLGKIRKAEADNIAIHPGDARDLMDVIPPQSISRAFLLYPDPWPKKRHHRRRFVTPEHLEPLARCLKPGAIFRVATDIPDYVRQTLEEVPKAGFEWLAEGPADWRQPWADWISTRYEQKALREGRTPHYLTFRRLG
;
A
#
# COMPACT_ATOMS: atom_id res chain seq x y z
N MET A 1 4.75 -16.04 -33.02
CA MET A 1 5.93 -16.46 -32.23
C MET A 1 6.77 -15.23 -32.02
N SER A 2 6.58 -14.56 -30.90
CA SER A 2 7.40 -13.42 -30.48
C SER A 2 7.87 -13.71 -29.06
N ASP A 3 9.19 -13.89 -28.96
CA ASP A 3 9.92 -14.10 -27.72
C ASP A 3 9.74 -12.88 -26.80
N ASP A 4 9.02 -13.06 -25.70
CA ASP A 4 9.03 -12.17 -24.56
C ASP A 4 10.40 -12.35 -23.85
N GLN A 5 11.38 -11.55 -24.22
CA GLN A 5 12.62 -11.41 -23.47
C GLN A 5 12.29 -10.76 -22.10
N LYS A 6 12.35 -11.59 -21.04
CA LYS A 6 12.51 -11.13 -19.67
C LYS A 6 13.70 -10.18 -19.56
N PRO A 7 13.60 -9.04 -18.88
CA PRO A 7 14.80 -8.33 -18.46
C PRO A 7 15.56 -9.21 -17.45
N ASP A 8 16.74 -9.59 -17.81
CA ASP A 8 17.70 -10.34 -17.00
C ASP A 8 18.28 -9.39 -15.95
N THR A 9 17.63 -9.31 -14.79
CA THR A 9 18.25 -8.69 -13.62
C THR A 9 19.11 -9.79 -12.98
N ALA A 10 20.43 -9.70 -13.16
CA ALA A 10 21.38 -10.55 -12.47
C ALA A 10 21.08 -10.60 -10.97
N PRO A 11 21.17 -11.76 -10.30
CA PRO A 11 20.93 -11.85 -8.87
C PRO A 11 21.99 -11.01 -8.16
N GLU A 12 21.54 -9.99 -7.41
CA GLU A 12 22.42 -9.24 -6.52
C GLU A 12 23.03 -10.19 -5.49
N LYS A 13 24.31 -10.00 -5.20
CA LYS A 13 25.08 -10.87 -4.30
C LYS A 13 24.52 -10.76 -2.88
N THR A 14 24.05 -11.88 -2.33
CA THR A 14 23.71 -12.02 -0.92
C THR A 14 24.94 -12.44 -0.13
N ASP A 15 25.01 -12.03 1.16
CA ASP A 15 25.96 -12.60 2.11
C ASP A 15 25.56 -14.05 2.52
N ALA A 16 26.42 -14.72 3.29
CA ALA A 16 26.20 -16.09 3.75
C ALA A 16 24.96 -16.26 4.68
N ALA A 17 24.35 -15.15 5.13
CA ALA A 17 23.14 -15.13 5.96
C ALA A 17 21.87 -14.82 5.16
N GLY A 18 21.94 -14.67 3.82
CA GLY A 18 20.81 -14.35 2.97
C GLY A 18 20.37 -12.89 3.04
N LYS A 19 21.27 -11.97 3.44
CA LYS A 19 21.05 -10.54 3.44
C LYS A 19 21.68 -9.88 2.23
N HIS A 20 21.09 -8.78 1.78
CA HIS A 20 21.66 -7.88 0.81
C HIS A 20 22.93 -7.21 1.34
N ALA A 21 23.83 -6.72 0.46
CA ALA A 21 25.04 -6.00 0.87
C ALA A 21 24.75 -4.76 1.74
N SER A 22 23.58 -4.16 1.62
CA SER A 22 23.07 -3.07 2.47
C SER A 22 22.61 -3.52 3.87
N GLY A 23 22.64 -4.83 4.19
CA GLY A 23 22.06 -5.39 5.42
C GLY A 23 20.56 -5.66 5.35
N ALA A 24 19.90 -5.31 4.25
CA ALA A 24 18.48 -5.52 4.04
C ALA A 24 18.11 -7.01 4.08
N PRO A 25 16.97 -7.39 4.69
CA PRO A 25 16.47 -8.75 4.57
C PRO A 25 16.10 -9.03 3.12
N TRP A 26 16.35 -10.24 2.66
CA TRP A 26 15.91 -10.63 1.33
C TRP A 26 14.38 -10.66 1.27
N ARG A 27 13.79 -9.74 0.48
CA ARG A 27 12.35 -9.64 0.25
C ARG A 27 12.04 -9.85 -1.22
N ASN A 28 11.37 -10.97 -1.53
CA ASN A 28 10.89 -11.17 -2.89
C ASN A 28 9.75 -10.20 -3.19
N PHE A 29 9.96 -9.30 -4.14
CA PHE A 29 8.89 -8.49 -4.71
C PHE A 29 8.38 -9.18 -5.99
N TYR A 30 7.05 -9.32 -6.09
CA TYR A 30 6.40 -10.04 -7.20
C TYR A 30 5.58 -9.13 -8.12
N GLY A 31 5.44 -7.86 -7.80
CA GLY A 31 4.72 -6.87 -8.58
C GLY A 31 5.52 -6.32 -9.77
N ARG A 32 4.93 -5.37 -10.49
CA ARG A 32 5.60 -4.63 -11.56
C ARG A 32 6.18 -3.33 -11.01
N PHE A 33 7.42 -3.01 -11.38
CA PHE A 33 8.02 -1.70 -11.09
C PHE A 33 7.72 -0.67 -12.18
N LYS A 34 7.63 -1.09 -13.44
CA LYS A 34 7.40 -0.21 -14.60
C LYS A 34 6.33 -0.78 -15.52
N GLY A 35 5.61 0.12 -16.18
CA GLY A 35 4.60 -0.19 -17.19
C GLY A 35 4.96 0.39 -18.54
N LYS A 36 3.99 1.02 -19.21
CA LYS A 36 4.21 1.76 -20.45
C LYS A 36 5.13 2.96 -20.21
N THR A 37 5.78 3.44 -21.26
CA THR A 37 6.55 4.69 -21.25
C THR A 37 5.73 5.81 -20.62
N LEU A 38 6.35 6.55 -19.72
CA LEU A 38 5.74 7.71 -19.08
C LEU A 38 5.54 8.82 -20.10
N LYS A 39 4.52 9.65 -19.88
CA LYS A 39 4.36 10.90 -20.64
C LYS A 39 5.36 11.92 -20.10
N ALA A 40 5.81 12.85 -20.92
CA ALA A 40 6.72 13.92 -20.51
C ALA A 40 6.25 14.69 -19.26
N SER A 41 4.93 14.91 -19.12
CA SER A 41 4.38 15.52 -17.91
C SER A 41 4.53 14.64 -16.65
N GLN A 42 4.46 13.33 -16.80
CA GLN A 42 4.60 12.38 -15.70
C GLN A 42 6.06 12.27 -15.25
N GLU A 43 7.01 12.28 -16.20
CA GLU A 43 8.44 12.33 -15.91
C GLU A 43 8.79 13.60 -15.14
N ARG A 44 8.30 14.75 -15.63
CA ARG A 44 8.48 16.02 -14.93
C ARG A 44 7.91 16.02 -13.49
N TYR A 45 6.73 15.42 -13.26
CA TYR A 45 6.17 15.34 -11.91
C TYR A 45 7.03 14.49 -10.97
N LEU A 46 7.60 13.39 -11.46
CA LEU A 46 8.53 12.58 -10.69
C LEU A 46 9.78 13.37 -10.31
N GLU A 47 10.34 14.15 -11.24
CA GLU A 47 11.54 14.95 -11.01
C GLU A 47 11.29 16.13 -10.04
N GLU A 48 10.15 16.82 -10.19
CA GLU A 48 9.87 18.06 -9.45
C GLU A 48 9.22 17.84 -8.08
N ASP A 49 8.40 16.80 -7.91
CA ASP A 49 7.50 16.68 -6.76
C ASP A 49 7.79 15.49 -5.86
N LEU A 50 8.29 14.35 -6.40
CA LEU A 50 8.40 13.14 -5.61
C LEU A 50 9.28 13.33 -4.35
N ALA A 51 10.40 14.02 -4.50
CA ALA A 51 11.29 14.28 -3.37
C ALA A 51 10.65 15.16 -2.28
N LYS A 52 9.74 16.07 -2.67
CA LYS A 52 9.03 16.97 -1.73
C LYS A 52 7.98 16.23 -0.90
N LEU A 53 7.48 15.11 -1.42
CA LEU A 53 6.46 14.27 -0.79
C LEU A 53 7.05 13.03 -0.12
N SER A 54 8.38 12.95 0.00
CA SER A 54 9.05 11.85 0.68
C SER A 54 8.65 11.81 2.16
N PRO A 55 8.33 10.63 2.73
CA PRO A 55 8.09 10.51 4.18
C PRO A 55 9.38 10.56 5.00
N GLY A 56 10.54 10.63 4.37
CA GLY A 56 11.87 10.57 4.99
C GLY A 56 12.67 9.38 4.45
N ALA A 57 13.76 9.04 5.13
CA ALA A 57 14.64 7.95 4.76
C ALA A 57 13.99 6.59 5.06
N VAL A 58 13.51 5.90 4.03
CA VAL A 58 12.85 4.59 4.10
C VAL A 58 13.76 3.47 3.63
N GLY A 59 14.51 3.69 2.55
CA GLY A 59 15.39 2.69 1.95
C GLY A 59 16.51 2.23 2.90
N TRP A 60 16.94 0.99 2.78
CA TRP A 60 18.03 0.45 3.59
C TRP A 60 19.39 1.13 3.34
N GLU A 61 19.61 1.67 2.14
CA GLU A 61 20.81 2.42 1.81
C GLU A 61 20.82 3.80 2.47
N GLU A 62 19.65 4.44 2.57
CA GLU A 62 19.46 5.76 3.17
C GLU A 62 19.34 5.70 4.70
N ASN A 63 18.83 4.61 5.23
CA ASN A 63 18.54 4.40 6.65
C ASN A 63 18.93 2.97 7.08
N PRO A 64 20.23 2.65 7.10
CA PRO A 64 20.71 1.31 7.47
C PRO A 64 20.40 0.96 8.94
N ASP A 65 20.34 1.96 9.80
CA ASP A 65 20.05 1.79 11.23
C ASP A 65 18.54 1.64 11.51
N ARG A 66 17.68 1.75 10.48
CA ARG A 66 16.23 1.69 10.58
C ARG A 66 15.64 2.67 11.60
N ASN A 67 16.18 3.88 11.65
CA ASN A 67 15.62 4.97 12.45
C ASN A 67 14.15 5.20 12.07
N LEU A 68 13.30 5.41 13.07
CA LEU A 68 11.87 5.60 12.84
C LEU A 68 11.61 6.99 12.22
N LEU A 69 10.57 7.06 11.39
CA LEU A 69 10.09 8.31 10.81
C LEU A 69 9.52 9.22 11.90
N ASP A 70 9.77 10.51 11.78
CA ASP A 70 9.14 11.54 12.60
C ASP A 70 7.80 11.95 11.96
N LEU A 71 6.72 11.27 12.34
CA LEU A 71 5.39 11.55 11.80
C LEU A 71 4.81 12.89 12.28
N ASP A 72 5.24 13.37 13.44
CA ASP A 72 4.80 14.67 13.94
C ASP A 72 5.45 15.80 13.15
N ALA A 73 6.73 15.70 12.83
CA ALA A 73 7.39 16.64 11.93
C ALA A 73 6.79 16.60 10.52
N LEU A 74 6.41 15.39 10.03
CA LEU A 74 5.86 15.21 8.70
C LEU A 74 4.44 15.79 8.55
N PHE A 75 3.58 15.63 9.56
CA PHE A 75 2.16 15.97 9.47
C PHE A 75 1.65 16.93 10.56
N GLY A 76 2.54 17.52 11.35
CA GLY A 76 2.18 18.52 12.36
C GLY A 76 1.27 17.99 13.48
N GLY A 77 1.48 16.73 13.90
CA GLY A 77 0.69 16.09 14.95
C GLY A 77 -0.71 15.61 14.52
N LYS A 78 -1.01 15.65 13.22
CA LYS A 78 -2.26 15.06 12.68
C LYS A 78 -2.27 13.54 12.90
N GLU A 79 -3.46 12.94 12.93
CA GLU A 79 -3.55 11.48 12.84
C GLU A 79 -3.00 11.00 11.49
N VAL A 80 -2.39 9.82 11.47
CA VAL A 80 -1.75 9.30 10.26
C VAL A 80 -2.45 8.04 9.77
N TRP A 81 -2.70 8.01 8.45
CA TRP A 81 -3.27 6.88 7.74
C TRP A 81 -2.25 6.28 6.76
N LEU A 82 -2.42 5.02 6.41
CA LEU A 82 -1.55 4.29 5.50
C LEU A 82 -2.35 3.66 4.36
N GLU A 83 -1.97 3.91 3.11
CA GLU A 83 -2.51 3.19 1.96
C GLU A 83 -1.44 2.33 1.30
N VAL A 84 -1.65 1.01 1.30
CA VAL A 84 -0.73 0.03 0.70
C VAL A 84 -1.16 -0.28 -0.72
N GLY A 85 -0.28 -0.02 -1.69
CA GLY A 85 -0.56 -0.27 -3.08
C GLY A 85 -1.60 0.69 -3.66
N PHE A 86 -1.38 2.00 -3.55
CA PHE A 86 -2.36 3.01 -3.97
C PHE A 86 -2.62 3.05 -5.49
N GLY A 87 -1.87 2.31 -6.30
CA GLY A 87 -2.06 2.25 -7.75
C GLY A 87 -1.99 3.63 -8.41
N GLY A 88 -3.10 4.10 -8.97
CA GLY A 88 -3.17 5.44 -9.55
C GLY A 88 -3.52 6.55 -8.58
N GLY A 89 -3.72 6.25 -7.28
CA GLY A 89 -3.94 7.21 -6.21
C GLY A 89 -5.33 7.86 -6.19
N GLU A 90 -6.35 7.28 -6.85
CA GLU A 90 -7.71 7.84 -6.84
C GLU A 90 -8.25 7.94 -5.42
N HIS A 91 -8.15 6.84 -4.66
CA HIS A 91 -8.65 6.78 -3.29
C HIS A 91 -7.79 7.63 -2.35
N LEU A 92 -6.48 7.56 -2.45
CA LEU A 92 -5.57 8.29 -1.58
C LEU A 92 -5.80 9.81 -1.65
N VAL A 93 -5.91 10.39 -2.86
CA VAL A 93 -6.20 11.82 -3.03
C VAL A 93 -7.58 12.17 -2.52
N HIS A 94 -8.60 11.35 -2.84
CA HIS A 94 -9.96 11.57 -2.34
C HIS A 94 -10.01 11.60 -0.80
N GLN A 95 -9.31 10.67 -0.14
CA GLN A 95 -9.24 10.67 1.33
C GLN A 95 -8.51 11.90 1.85
N ALA A 96 -7.43 12.34 1.20
CA ALA A 96 -6.69 13.53 1.60
C ALA A 96 -7.52 14.81 1.50
N GLU A 97 -8.27 15.00 0.40
CA GLU A 97 -9.16 16.15 0.19
C GLU A 97 -10.29 16.21 1.22
N ASN A 98 -10.87 15.05 1.58
CA ASN A 98 -12.01 14.99 2.49
C ASN A 98 -11.62 14.89 3.97
N ASN A 99 -10.34 14.71 4.28
CA ASN A 99 -9.83 14.57 5.64
C ASN A 99 -8.55 15.41 5.86
N PRO A 100 -8.64 16.75 5.79
CA PRO A 100 -7.47 17.63 5.94
C PRO A 100 -6.82 17.56 7.33
N GLN A 101 -7.53 16.98 8.32
CA GLN A 101 -7.05 16.73 9.67
C GLN A 101 -6.18 15.46 9.78
N ALA A 102 -6.08 14.64 8.73
CA ALA A 102 -5.25 13.46 8.69
C ALA A 102 -4.07 13.66 7.73
N GLY A 103 -2.91 13.09 8.06
CA GLY A 103 -1.81 12.89 7.13
C GLY A 103 -1.92 11.49 6.51
N ILE A 104 -1.68 11.33 5.22
CA ILE A 104 -1.78 10.04 4.54
C ILE A 104 -0.45 9.65 3.92
N ILE A 105 0.08 8.50 4.31
CA ILE A 105 1.26 7.92 3.68
C ILE A 105 0.81 6.83 2.71
N GLY A 106 1.25 6.92 1.45
CA GLY A 106 1.02 5.88 0.45
C GLY A 106 2.30 5.15 0.08
N ALA A 107 2.25 3.83 -0.08
CA ALA A 107 3.34 3.03 -0.64
C ALA A 107 2.91 2.38 -1.94
N GLU A 108 3.71 2.54 -3.02
CA GLU A 108 3.43 1.95 -4.33
C GLU A 108 4.72 1.77 -5.12
N PRO A 109 5.13 0.55 -5.43
CA PRO A 109 6.35 0.30 -6.19
C PRO A 109 6.19 0.51 -7.71
N PHE A 110 4.96 0.57 -8.24
CA PHE A 110 4.70 0.78 -9.66
C PHE A 110 4.83 2.26 -10.03
N ILE A 111 5.98 2.65 -10.60
CA ILE A 111 6.32 4.06 -10.86
C ILE A 111 5.29 4.80 -11.73
N ASN A 112 4.60 4.11 -12.64
CA ASN A 112 3.53 4.73 -13.42
C ASN A 112 2.32 5.11 -12.53
N GLY A 113 2.07 4.36 -11.47
CA GLY A 113 1.07 4.68 -10.45
C GLY A 113 1.46 5.94 -9.68
N VAL A 114 2.70 5.97 -9.20
CA VAL A 114 3.27 7.14 -8.51
C VAL A 114 3.13 8.40 -9.39
N ALA A 115 3.54 8.33 -10.66
CA ALA A 115 3.44 9.46 -11.57
C ALA A 115 1.98 9.92 -11.83
N MET A 116 1.02 8.99 -11.80
CA MET A 116 -0.41 9.34 -11.88
C MET A 116 -0.91 10.02 -10.61
N LEU A 117 -0.49 9.54 -9.44
CA LEU A 117 -0.83 10.15 -8.15
C LEU A 117 -0.30 11.59 -8.08
N LEU A 118 0.97 11.84 -8.44
CA LEU A 118 1.56 13.19 -8.43
C LEU A 118 0.75 14.19 -9.24
N GLY A 119 0.28 13.79 -10.44
CA GLY A 119 -0.61 14.63 -11.25
C GLY A 119 -1.96 14.94 -10.59
N LYS A 120 -2.49 14.03 -9.78
CA LYS A 120 -3.73 14.24 -9.02
C LYS A 120 -3.50 15.15 -7.81
N ILE A 121 -2.39 14.95 -7.08
CA ILE A 121 -2.02 15.81 -5.95
C ILE A 121 -1.88 17.27 -6.41
N ARG A 122 -1.20 17.52 -7.53
CA ARG A 122 -1.11 18.86 -8.11
C ARG A 122 -2.48 19.48 -8.42
N LYS A 123 -3.39 18.66 -8.94
CA LYS A 123 -4.74 19.12 -9.30
C LYS A 123 -5.60 19.40 -8.07
N ALA A 124 -5.46 18.59 -7.04
CA ALA A 124 -6.21 18.67 -5.78
C ALA A 124 -5.61 19.71 -4.82
N GLU A 125 -4.37 20.14 -5.05
CA GLU A 125 -3.59 21.01 -4.15
C GLU A 125 -3.48 20.41 -2.73
N ALA A 126 -3.44 19.05 -2.65
CA ALA A 126 -3.38 18.34 -1.38
C ALA A 126 -1.96 18.45 -0.77
N ASP A 127 -1.89 18.86 0.50
CA ASP A 127 -0.66 19.10 1.26
C ASP A 127 -0.42 18.12 2.41
N ASN A 128 -1.34 17.15 2.57
CA ASN A 128 -1.35 16.18 3.66
C ASN A 128 -1.01 14.75 3.18
N ILE A 129 -0.21 14.62 2.12
CA ILE A 129 0.18 13.34 1.52
C ILE A 129 1.70 13.19 1.55
N ALA A 130 2.16 11.98 1.94
CA ALA A 130 3.54 11.55 1.74
C ALA A 130 3.58 10.25 0.92
N ILE A 131 4.63 10.05 0.12
CA ILE A 131 4.72 8.94 -0.85
C ILE A 131 6.03 8.18 -0.68
N HIS A 132 5.93 6.87 -0.50
CA HIS A 132 7.04 5.94 -0.65
C HIS A 132 6.92 5.20 -2.00
N PRO A 133 7.80 5.46 -2.99
CA PRO A 133 7.76 4.81 -4.30
C PRO A 133 8.44 3.43 -4.24
N GLY A 134 8.01 2.56 -3.33
CA GLY A 134 8.65 1.28 -3.05
C GLY A 134 7.75 0.29 -2.32
N ASP A 135 8.37 -0.76 -1.83
CA ASP A 135 7.70 -1.82 -1.09
C ASP A 135 7.17 -1.31 0.26
N ALA A 136 5.89 -1.55 0.53
CA ALA A 136 5.26 -1.15 1.78
C ALA A 136 5.94 -1.78 3.02
N ARG A 137 6.63 -2.93 2.87
CA ARG A 137 7.37 -3.57 3.98
C ARG A 137 8.51 -2.69 4.44
N ASP A 138 9.26 -2.07 3.51
CA ASP A 138 10.37 -1.18 3.86
C ASP A 138 9.88 0.08 4.58
N LEU A 139 8.71 0.59 4.14
CA LEU A 139 8.05 1.70 4.82
C LEU A 139 7.57 1.29 6.22
N MET A 140 6.88 0.14 6.35
CA MET A 140 6.41 -0.35 7.65
C MET A 140 7.55 -0.57 8.64
N ASP A 141 8.74 -0.98 8.21
CA ASP A 141 9.89 -1.16 9.11
C ASP A 141 10.28 0.12 9.86
N VAL A 142 10.07 1.29 9.26
CA VAL A 142 10.45 2.59 9.81
C VAL A 142 9.27 3.43 10.33
N ILE A 143 8.03 2.99 10.13
CA ILE A 143 6.88 3.60 10.81
C ILE A 143 6.93 3.28 12.30
N PRO A 144 6.78 4.28 13.20
CA PRO A 144 6.72 4.05 14.64
C PRO A 144 5.61 3.07 15.02
N PRO A 145 5.82 2.20 16.02
CA PRO A 145 4.76 1.34 16.53
C PRO A 145 3.54 2.17 17.00
N GLN A 146 2.34 1.63 16.77
CA GLN A 146 1.09 2.22 17.24
C GLN A 146 0.92 3.69 16.88
N SER A 147 1.32 4.08 15.66
CA SER A 147 1.23 5.47 15.17
C SER A 147 0.16 5.67 14.10
N ILE A 148 -0.28 4.61 13.43
CA ILE A 148 -1.26 4.66 12.35
C ILE A 148 -2.68 4.40 12.89
N SER A 149 -3.63 5.28 12.57
CA SER A 149 -5.03 5.18 13.00
C SER A 149 -5.95 4.51 11.98
N ARG A 150 -5.54 4.46 10.70
CA ARG A 150 -6.28 3.79 9.64
C ARG A 150 -5.34 3.24 8.57
N ALA A 151 -5.64 2.04 8.05
CA ALA A 151 -4.91 1.46 6.92
C ALA A 151 -5.86 0.96 5.83
N PHE A 152 -5.39 0.99 4.58
CA PHE A 152 -6.13 0.56 3.41
C PHE A 152 -5.30 -0.39 2.55
N LEU A 153 -5.96 -1.45 2.04
CA LEU A 153 -5.45 -2.37 1.05
C LEU A 153 -6.55 -2.58 -0.01
N LEU A 154 -6.42 -1.93 -1.15
CA LEU A 154 -7.51 -1.82 -2.10
C LEU A 154 -7.16 -2.51 -3.42
N TYR A 155 -7.95 -3.53 -3.79
CA TYR A 155 -7.76 -4.32 -5.01
C TYR A 155 -6.32 -4.83 -5.21
N PRO A 156 -5.74 -5.47 -4.19
CA PRO A 156 -4.38 -6.01 -4.28
C PRO A 156 -4.29 -7.09 -5.36
N ASP A 157 -3.08 -7.34 -5.84
CA ASP A 157 -2.81 -8.38 -6.84
C ASP A 157 -3.38 -9.74 -6.42
N PRO A 158 -4.27 -10.34 -7.22
CA PRO A 158 -5.07 -11.49 -6.80
C PRO A 158 -4.30 -12.80 -6.69
N TRP A 159 -3.19 -12.95 -7.43
CA TRP A 159 -2.39 -14.18 -7.49
C TRP A 159 -3.25 -15.45 -7.50
N PRO A 160 -4.02 -15.74 -8.58
CA PRO A 160 -5.11 -16.72 -8.56
C PRO A 160 -4.63 -18.17 -8.39
N LYS A 161 -3.37 -18.48 -8.72
CA LYS A 161 -2.83 -19.85 -8.56
C LYS A 161 -2.50 -20.09 -7.09
N LYS A 162 -3.01 -21.17 -6.49
CA LYS A 162 -2.82 -21.54 -5.08
C LYS A 162 -1.34 -21.46 -4.62
N ARG A 163 -0.39 -21.97 -5.44
CA ARG A 163 1.05 -21.89 -5.16
C ARG A 163 1.59 -20.44 -5.07
N HIS A 164 0.83 -19.43 -5.54
CA HIS A 164 1.19 -18.01 -5.52
C HIS A 164 0.49 -17.23 -4.40
N HIS A 165 -0.41 -17.82 -3.60
CA HIS A 165 -1.09 -17.11 -2.52
C HIS A 165 -0.13 -16.51 -1.49
N ARG A 166 1.06 -17.12 -1.29
CA ARG A 166 2.15 -16.55 -0.49
C ARG A 166 2.69 -15.19 -0.99
N ARG A 167 2.31 -14.78 -2.21
CA ARG A 167 2.69 -13.48 -2.80
C ARG A 167 1.69 -12.38 -2.50
N ARG A 168 0.51 -12.74 -1.96
CA ARG A 168 -0.52 -11.79 -1.56
C ARG A 168 -0.06 -10.99 -0.36
N PHE A 169 -0.54 -9.76 -0.25
CA PHE A 169 -0.24 -8.94 0.92
C PHE A 169 -0.80 -9.57 2.21
N VAL A 170 -1.97 -10.18 2.15
CA VAL A 170 -2.63 -10.78 3.32
C VAL A 170 -1.95 -12.11 3.67
N THR A 171 -0.78 -12.01 4.31
CA THR A 171 0.02 -13.10 4.86
C THR A 171 0.64 -12.64 6.19
N PRO A 172 1.06 -13.55 7.10
CA PRO A 172 1.71 -13.16 8.35
C PRO A 172 2.90 -12.21 8.16
N GLU A 173 3.73 -12.44 7.13
CA GLU A 173 4.91 -11.61 6.80
C GLU A 173 4.58 -10.11 6.65
N HIS A 174 3.38 -9.77 6.17
CA HIS A 174 2.95 -8.38 5.97
C HIS A 174 1.99 -7.91 7.07
N LEU A 175 1.16 -8.81 7.60
CA LEU A 175 0.15 -8.45 8.59
C LEU A 175 0.76 -8.17 9.98
N GLU A 176 1.83 -8.87 10.38
CA GLU A 176 2.51 -8.62 11.65
C GLU A 176 3.14 -7.22 11.69
N PRO A 177 3.96 -6.79 10.69
CA PRO A 177 4.45 -5.41 10.63
C PRO A 177 3.32 -4.37 10.55
N LEU A 178 2.25 -4.65 9.80
CA LEU A 178 1.09 -3.76 9.73
C LEU A 178 0.44 -3.61 11.12
N ALA A 179 0.18 -4.72 11.81
CA ALA A 179 -0.42 -4.72 13.13
C ALA A 179 0.43 -3.95 14.15
N ARG A 180 1.78 -4.04 14.04
CA ARG A 180 2.71 -3.27 14.87
C ARG A 180 2.55 -1.75 14.66
N CYS A 181 2.37 -1.32 13.40
CA CYS A 181 2.22 0.09 13.05
C CYS A 181 0.87 0.67 13.52
N LEU A 182 -0.19 -0.14 13.56
CA LEU A 182 -1.53 0.33 13.89
C LEU A 182 -1.73 0.50 15.39
N LYS A 183 -2.39 1.60 15.78
CA LYS A 183 -2.87 1.86 17.15
C LYS A 183 -3.90 0.80 17.54
N PRO A 184 -4.03 0.45 18.84
CA PRO A 184 -5.23 -0.22 19.33
C PRO A 184 -6.50 0.54 18.91
N GLY A 185 -7.50 -0.16 18.38
CA GLY A 185 -8.72 0.44 17.84
C GLY A 185 -8.62 0.98 16.42
N ALA A 186 -7.43 1.03 15.81
CA ALA A 186 -7.25 1.46 14.41
C ALA A 186 -8.04 0.59 13.44
N ILE A 187 -8.50 1.20 12.35
CA ILE A 187 -9.30 0.52 11.32
C ILE A 187 -8.43 0.09 10.16
N PHE A 188 -8.53 -1.17 9.78
CA PHE A 188 -7.95 -1.73 8.57
C PHE A 188 -9.06 -2.10 7.59
N ARG A 189 -9.04 -1.50 6.40
CA ARG A 189 -10.01 -1.72 5.32
C ARG A 189 -9.39 -2.45 4.15
N VAL A 190 -10.05 -3.51 3.68
CA VAL A 190 -9.63 -4.29 2.51
C VAL A 190 -10.77 -4.32 1.51
N ALA A 191 -10.52 -3.88 0.26
CA ALA A 191 -11.47 -4.06 -0.83
C ALA A 191 -10.89 -5.02 -1.87
N THR A 192 -11.70 -5.96 -2.34
CA THR A 192 -11.34 -6.91 -3.39
C THR A 192 -12.58 -7.48 -4.08
N ASP A 193 -12.44 -7.83 -5.34
CA ASP A 193 -13.45 -8.49 -6.18
C ASP A 193 -13.17 -10.00 -6.36
N ILE A 194 -12.19 -10.54 -5.63
CA ILE A 194 -11.73 -11.91 -5.75
C ILE A 194 -12.21 -12.74 -4.52
N PRO A 195 -13.19 -13.65 -4.66
CA PRO A 195 -13.74 -14.39 -3.53
C PRO A 195 -12.71 -15.19 -2.73
N ASP A 196 -11.70 -15.75 -3.40
CA ASP A 196 -10.63 -16.50 -2.73
C ASP A 196 -9.68 -15.56 -1.94
N TYR A 197 -9.55 -14.30 -2.37
CA TYR A 197 -8.84 -13.28 -1.58
C TYR A 197 -9.65 -12.86 -0.34
N VAL A 198 -10.99 -12.72 -0.48
CA VAL A 198 -11.90 -12.48 0.66
C VAL A 198 -11.73 -13.58 1.70
N ARG A 199 -11.80 -14.87 1.28
CA ARG A 199 -11.62 -16.00 2.18
C ARG A 199 -10.28 -15.92 2.92
N GLN A 200 -9.17 -15.72 2.22
CA GLN A 200 -7.84 -15.59 2.85
C GLN A 200 -7.78 -14.40 3.81
N THR A 201 -8.39 -13.27 3.46
CA THR A 201 -8.42 -12.09 4.33
C THR A 201 -9.15 -12.38 5.64
N LEU A 202 -10.30 -13.04 5.58
CA LEU A 202 -11.08 -13.44 6.76
C LEU A 202 -10.38 -14.53 7.60
N GLU A 203 -9.52 -15.34 6.99
CA GLU A 203 -8.72 -16.36 7.70
C GLU A 203 -7.47 -15.77 8.37
N GLU A 204 -6.74 -14.86 7.71
CA GLU A 204 -5.41 -14.43 8.16
C GLU A 204 -5.43 -13.13 9.00
N VAL A 205 -6.28 -12.17 8.66
CA VAL A 205 -6.30 -10.88 9.37
C VAL A 205 -6.66 -11.03 10.86
N PRO A 206 -7.66 -11.86 11.25
CA PRO A 206 -7.94 -12.09 12.67
C PRO A 206 -6.78 -12.71 13.45
N LYS A 207 -5.98 -13.60 12.82
CA LYS A 207 -4.79 -14.21 13.45
C LYS A 207 -3.71 -13.19 13.79
N ALA A 208 -3.67 -12.08 13.04
CA ALA A 208 -2.74 -10.97 13.29
C ALA A 208 -3.26 -9.98 14.34
N GLY A 209 -4.31 -10.31 15.09
CA GLY A 209 -4.85 -9.49 16.17
C GLY A 209 -5.83 -8.41 15.71
N PHE A 210 -6.68 -8.76 14.78
CA PHE A 210 -7.78 -7.90 14.33
C PHE A 210 -9.13 -8.56 14.53
N GLU A 211 -10.14 -7.75 14.80
CA GLU A 211 -11.54 -8.15 14.84
C GLU A 211 -12.23 -7.77 13.53
N TRP A 212 -12.96 -8.68 12.92
CA TRP A 212 -13.79 -8.37 11.76
C TRP A 212 -15.07 -7.65 12.17
N LEU A 213 -15.32 -6.47 11.61
CA LEU A 213 -16.49 -5.65 11.95
C LEU A 213 -17.60 -5.86 10.91
N ALA A 214 -18.33 -6.95 11.03
CA ALA A 214 -19.51 -7.21 10.20
C ALA A 214 -20.60 -7.90 11.02
N GLU A 215 -21.75 -7.27 11.12
CA GLU A 215 -22.95 -7.82 11.75
C GLU A 215 -23.87 -8.47 10.72
N GLY A 216 -23.81 -8.03 9.46
CA GLY A 216 -24.62 -8.55 8.38
C GLY A 216 -24.01 -8.39 7.00
N PRO A 217 -24.65 -9.02 5.97
CA PRO A 217 -24.12 -9.00 4.61
C PRO A 217 -23.94 -7.59 4.01
N ALA A 218 -24.69 -6.59 4.45
CA ALA A 218 -24.57 -5.23 3.94
C ALA A 218 -23.21 -4.61 4.27
N ASP A 219 -22.62 -4.97 5.44
CA ASP A 219 -21.39 -4.38 5.96
C ASP A 219 -20.15 -4.68 5.11
N TRP A 220 -20.24 -5.71 4.26
CA TRP A 220 -19.13 -6.13 3.40
C TRP A 220 -19.50 -6.22 1.91
N ARG A 221 -20.79 -6.00 1.56
CA ARG A 221 -21.28 -5.99 0.16
C ARG A 221 -21.51 -4.58 -0.38
N GLN A 222 -21.62 -3.59 0.49
CA GLN A 222 -21.79 -2.20 0.11
C GLN A 222 -20.49 -1.42 0.35
N PRO A 223 -20.16 -0.45 -0.52
CA PRO A 223 -19.00 0.41 -0.30
C PRO A 223 -19.18 1.24 0.97
N TRP A 224 -18.06 1.60 1.60
CA TRP A 224 -18.05 2.54 2.72
C TRP A 224 -18.63 3.90 2.31
N ALA A 225 -19.19 4.65 3.25
CA ALA A 225 -19.81 5.95 2.96
C ALA A 225 -18.81 6.99 2.39
N ASP A 226 -17.54 6.86 2.73
CA ASP A 226 -16.44 7.70 2.27
C ASP A 226 -15.67 7.09 1.07
N TRP A 227 -16.28 6.13 0.36
CA TRP A 227 -15.68 5.43 -0.77
C TRP A 227 -15.74 6.22 -2.07
N ILE A 228 -14.66 6.16 -2.84
CA ILE A 228 -14.65 6.53 -4.25
C ILE A 228 -14.31 5.32 -5.12
N SER A 229 -15.06 5.11 -6.19
CA SER A 229 -14.79 3.98 -7.08
C SER A 229 -13.46 4.14 -7.80
N THR A 230 -12.56 3.18 -7.58
CA THR A 230 -11.25 3.14 -8.22
C THR A 230 -11.34 2.52 -9.63
N ARG A 231 -10.31 2.76 -10.45
CA ARG A 231 -10.21 2.10 -11.77
C ARG A 231 -10.27 0.57 -11.70
N TYR A 232 -9.77 -0.01 -10.62
CA TYR A 232 -9.76 -1.47 -10.41
C TYR A 232 -11.15 -1.98 -10.12
N GLU A 233 -11.91 -1.29 -9.29
CA GLU A 233 -13.32 -1.59 -9.06
C GLU A 233 -14.15 -1.45 -10.34
N GLN A 234 -13.99 -0.34 -11.07
CA GLN A 234 -14.68 -0.11 -12.33
C GLN A 234 -14.38 -1.23 -13.36
N LYS A 235 -13.13 -1.73 -13.36
CA LYS A 235 -12.76 -2.88 -14.18
C LYS A 235 -13.47 -4.15 -13.70
N ALA A 236 -13.47 -4.42 -12.39
CA ALA A 236 -14.15 -5.57 -11.80
C ALA A 236 -15.64 -5.60 -12.17
N LEU A 237 -16.33 -4.47 -11.99
CA LEU A 237 -17.75 -4.29 -12.32
C LEU A 237 -18.03 -4.52 -13.82
N ARG A 238 -17.20 -3.96 -14.72
CA ARG A 238 -17.33 -4.20 -16.17
C ARG A 238 -17.12 -5.67 -16.55
N GLU A 239 -16.33 -6.41 -15.80
CA GLU A 239 -16.08 -7.85 -15.99
C GLU A 239 -17.09 -8.73 -15.22
N GLY A 240 -18.13 -8.15 -14.63
CA GLY A 240 -19.18 -8.85 -13.90
C GLY A 240 -18.74 -9.43 -12.55
N ARG A 241 -17.60 -8.97 -12.00
CA ARG A 241 -17.13 -9.38 -10.68
C ARG A 241 -17.74 -8.50 -9.59
N THR A 242 -17.99 -9.09 -8.44
CA THR A 242 -18.62 -8.41 -7.30
C THR A 242 -17.56 -7.91 -6.32
N PRO A 243 -17.47 -6.59 -6.06
CA PRO A 243 -16.62 -6.04 -5.01
C PRO A 243 -17.07 -6.48 -3.61
N HIS A 244 -16.11 -6.55 -2.71
CA HIS A 244 -16.31 -6.82 -1.29
C HIS A 244 -15.47 -5.81 -0.49
N TYR A 245 -16.03 -5.31 0.62
CA TYR A 245 -15.46 -4.23 1.45
C TYR A 245 -15.36 -4.70 2.89
N LEU A 246 -14.19 -5.18 3.29
CA LEU A 246 -13.97 -5.77 4.60
C LEU A 246 -13.39 -4.72 5.55
N THR A 247 -13.94 -4.63 6.75
CA THR A 247 -13.49 -3.70 7.79
C THR A 247 -13.06 -4.47 9.02
N PHE A 248 -11.84 -4.19 9.48
CA PHE A 248 -11.29 -4.79 10.68
C PHE A 248 -10.86 -3.72 11.66
N ARG A 249 -10.91 -4.04 12.95
CA ARG A 249 -10.40 -3.22 14.04
C ARG A 249 -9.20 -3.90 14.68
N ARG A 250 -8.10 -3.15 14.86
CA ARG A 250 -6.92 -3.64 15.57
C ARG A 250 -7.26 -3.84 17.05
N LEU A 251 -7.05 -5.04 17.53
CA LEU A 251 -7.13 -5.36 18.97
C LEU A 251 -5.88 -4.82 19.69
N GLY A 252 -5.97 -4.66 21.00
CA GLY A 252 -4.86 -4.20 21.83
C GLY A 252 -3.76 -5.24 21.99
#